data_6e9197aa3799fa75eab27151c2defafe
#
_entry.id   6e9197aa3799fa75eab27151c2defafe
#
_cell.length_a   1.000
_cell.length_b   1.000
_cell.length_c   1.000
_cell.angle_alpha   90.00
_cell.angle_beta   90.00
_cell.angle_gamma   90.00
#
_symmetry.space_group_name_H-M   'P 1'
#
loop_
_entity.id
_entity.type
_entity.pdbx_description
1 polymer ?
#
loop_
_entity_poly.entity_id
_entity_poly.type
_entity_poly.pdbx_seq_one_letter_code
_entity_poly.pdbx_strand_id
1 'polypeptide(L)'
;MKKINFEKLLVATDIARKHCENKDCREDFANVLYRNGNGIAAHALALKIYSSHEDTEYSDEEIQLMRKYANGFCKPFFIDALEHTLAGNDDVSPA
;
A
#
# COMPACT_ATOMS: atom_id res chain seq x y z
N MET A 1 -5.77 9.97 -10.40
CA MET A 1 -6.00 9.03 -9.29
C MET A 1 -5.49 7.65 -9.66
N LYS A 2 -5.05 6.91 -8.68
CA LYS A 2 -4.52 5.56 -8.92
C LYS A 2 -5.31 4.54 -8.12
N LYS A 3 -5.51 3.36 -8.71
CA LYS A 3 -6.10 2.23 -8.01
C LYS A 3 -5.00 1.43 -7.33
N ILE A 4 -5.23 1.06 -6.08
CA ILE A 4 -4.32 0.19 -5.35
C ILE A 4 -5.17 -0.86 -4.67
N ASN A 5 -4.88 -2.12 -4.94
CA ASN A 5 -5.63 -3.22 -4.35
C ASN A 5 -4.90 -3.77 -3.12
N PHE A 6 -5.19 -3.18 -1.96
CA PHE A 6 -4.58 -3.64 -0.70
C PHE A 6 -5.13 -4.98 -0.24
N GLU A 7 -6.25 -5.41 -0.77
CA GLU A 7 -6.81 -6.72 -0.47
C GLU A 7 -5.96 -7.84 -1.07
N LYS A 8 -5.34 -7.56 -2.21
CA LYS A 8 -4.46 -8.51 -2.88
C LYS A 8 -3.21 -7.79 -3.38
N LEU A 9 -2.45 -7.27 -2.43
CA LEU A 9 -1.21 -6.58 -2.77
C LEU A 9 -0.14 -7.61 -3.09
N LEU A 10 0.49 -7.46 -4.25
CA LEU A 10 1.55 -8.38 -4.66
C LEU A 10 2.83 -8.04 -3.92
N VAL A 11 3.24 -8.91 -3.02
CA VAL A 11 4.45 -8.71 -2.22
C VAL A 11 5.49 -9.75 -2.58
N ALA A 12 6.74 -9.31 -2.66
CA ALA A 12 7.85 -10.21 -2.87
C ALA A 12 8.26 -10.80 -1.52
N THR A 13 8.55 -12.11 -1.50
CA THR A 13 8.94 -12.79 -0.29
C THR A 13 10.45 -12.84 -0.12
N ASP A 14 11.20 -12.40 -1.14
CA ASP A 14 12.65 -12.31 -1.07
C ASP A 14 13.11 -11.06 -1.82
N ILE A 15 14.32 -10.60 -1.52
CA ILE A 15 14.83 -9.35 -2.06
C ILE A 15 15.06 -9.43 -3.57
N ALA A 16 15.33 -10.61 -4.09
CA ALA A 16 15.52 -10.80 -5.53
C ALA A 16 14.20 -10.84 -6.30
N ARG A 17 13.07 -10.82 -5.59
CA ARG A 17 11.72 -10.85 -6.15
C ARG A 17 11.46 -12.09 -7.01
N LYS A 18 12.09 -13.20 -6.68
CA LYS A 18 11.88 -14.45 -7.40
C LYS A 18 10.55 -15.10 -7.02
N HIS A 19 10.09 -14.85 -5.81
CA HIS A 19 8.83 -15.39 -5.31
C HIS A 19 7.97 -14.24 -4.83
N CYS A 20 6.74 -14.16 -5.35
CA CYS A 20 5.79 -13.15 -4.94
C CYS A 20 4.47 -13.81 -4.61
N GLU A 21 3.71 -13.20 -3.72
CA GLU A 21 2.39 -13.68 -3.38
C GLU A 21 1.45 -12.51 -3.11
N ASN A 22 0.16 -12.75 -3.26
CA ASN A 22 -0.85 -11.76 -2.95
C ASN A 22 -1.14 -11.80 -1.45
N LYS A 23 -1.21 -10.63 -0.83
CA LYS A 23 -1.45 -10.53 0.60
C LYS A 23 -2.48 -9.45 0.87
N ASP A 24 -3.42 -9.74 1.77
CA ASP A 24 -4.38 -8.74 2.23
C ASP A 24 -3.68 -7.86 3.27
N CYS A 25 -3.38 -6.63 2.88
CA CYS A 25 -2.67 -5.69 3.73
C CYS A 25 -3.56 -4.58 4.26
N ARG A 26 -4.87 -4.67 4.04
CA ARG A 26 -5.80 -3.61 4.43
C ARG A 26 -5.74 -3.30 5.92
N GLU A 27 -5.90 -4.31 6.74
CA GLU A 27 -5.93 -4.10 8.18
C GLU A 27 -4.58 -3.65 8.71
N ASP A 28 -3.52 -4.29 8.27
CA ASP A 28 -2.17 -3.98 8.76
C ASP A 28 -1.78 -2.54 8.45
N PHE A 29 -1.98 -2.11 7.21
CA PHE A 29 -1.60 -0.75 6.82
C PHE A 29 -2.54 0.30 7.41
N ALA A 30 -3.83 0.00 7.47
CA ALA A 30 -4.79 0.89 8.11
C ALA A 30 -4.42 1.11 9.58
N ASN A 31 -4.00 0.07 10.27
CA ASN A 31 -3.57 0.19 11.67
C ASN A 31 -2.31 1.05 11.81
N VAL A 32 -1.37 0.95 10.86
CA VAL A 32 -0.18 1.81 10.88
C VAL A 32 -0.60 3.28 10.83
N LEU A 33 -1.48 3.62 9.90
CA LEU A 33 -1.97 4.99 9.79
C LEU A 33 -2.79 5.41 11.00
N TYR A 34 -3.60 4.51 11.51
CA TYR A 34 -4.45 4.81 12.67
C TYR A 34 -3.64 5.08 13.94
N ARG A 35 -2.60 4.30 14.14
CA ARG A 35 -1.78 4.40 15.37
C ARG A 35 -0.73 5.49 15.30
N ASN A 36 -0.19 5.74 14.13
CA ASN A 36 0.96 6.64 13.96
C ASN A 36 0.63 7.93 13.23
N GLY A 37 -0.53 7.99 12.57
CA GLY A 37 -0.90 9.15 11.79
C GLY A 37 -1.30 10.32 12.66
N ASN A 38 -1.14 11.51 12.11
CA ASN A 38 -1.54 12.75 12.75
C ASN A 38 -2.66 13.41 11.96
N GLY A 39 -3.70 13.80 12.67
CA GLY A 39 -4.76 14.58 12.08
C GLY A 39 -5.81 13.75 11.34
N ILE A 40 -6.81 14.46 10.86
CA ILE A 40 -8.00 13.83 10.30
C ILE A 40 -7.75 13.19 8.93
N ALA A 41 -6.79 13.73 8.17
CA ALA A 41 -6.48 13.17 6.86
C ALA A 41 -5.92 11.75 6.98
N ALA A 42 -5.04 11.51 7.94
CA ALA A 42 -4.50 10.18 8.18
C ALA A 42 -5.58 9.23 8.68
N HIS A 43 -6.47 9.70 9.55
CA HIS A 43 -7.57 8.90 10.04
C HIS A 43 -8.53 8.50 8.92
N ALA A 44 -8.90 9.46 8.07
CA ALA A 44 -9.78 9.19 6.94
C ALA A 44 -9.16 8.20 5.96
N LEU A 45 -7.86 8.33 5.70
CA LEU A 45 -7.17 7.41 4.82
C LEU A 45 -7.11 6.01 5.41
N ALA A 46 -6.90 5.90 6.72
CA ALA A 46 -6.90 4.60 7.39
C ALA A 46 -8.23 3.88 7.21
N LEU A 47 -9.33 4.58 7.41
CA LEU A 47 -10.67 4.00 7.21
C LEU A 47 -10.90 3.60 5.76
N LYS A 48 -10.45 4.43 4.83
CA LYS A 48 -10.60 4.16 3.40
C LYS A 48 -9.85 2.89 3.01
N ILE A 49 -8.63 2.73 3.49
CA ILE A 49 -7.82 1.54 3.19
C ILE A 49 -8.44 0.30 3.82
N TYR A 50 -8.88 0.42 5.07
CA TYR A 50 -9.47 -0.71 5.78
C TYR A 50 -10.69 -1.27 5.04
N SER A 51 -11.51 -0.40 4.46
CA SER A 51 -12.72 -0.79 3.75
C SER A 51 -12.51 -0.89 2.23
N SER A 52 -11.27 -0.84 1.76
CA SER A 52 -10.98 -0.79 0.34
C SER A 52 -11.15 -2.15 -0.35
N HIS A 53 -11.25 -2.08 -1.67
CA HIS A 53 -11.33 -3.25 -2.54
C HIS A 53 -10.53 -2.97 -3.81
N GLU A 54 -10.60 -3.86 -4.79
CA GLU A 54 -9.76 -3.78 -5.99
C GLU A 54 -9.96 -2.50 -6.80
N ASP A 55 -11.13 -1.91 -6.76
CA ASP A 55 -11.44 -0.72 -7.56
C ASP A 55 -11.25 0.60 -6.82
N THR A 56 -10.83 0.56 -5.57
CA THR A 56 -10.68 1.78 -4.77
C THR A 56 -9.54 2.64 -5.32
N GLU A 57 -9.84 3.92 -5.56
CA GLU A 57 -8.87 4.88 -6.10
C GLU A 57 -8.40 5.84 -5.02
N TYR A 58 -7.16 6.29 -5.17
CA TYR A 58 -6.53 7.20 -4.22
C TYR A 58 -5.96 8.41 -4.94
N SER A 59 -6.11 9.57 -4.31
CA SER A 59 -5.56 10.82 -4.83
C SER A 59 -4.06 10.89 -4.62
N ASP A 60 -3.41 11.83 -5.30
CA ASP A 60 -1.97 12.05 -5.12
C ASP A 60 -1.63 12.40 -3.67
N GLU A 61 -2.49 13.18 -3.01
CA GLU A 61 -2.29 13.55 -1.61
C GLU A 61 -2.37 12.34 -0.71
N GLU A 62 -3.34 11.46 -0.96
CA GLU A 62 -3.46 10.22 -0.21
C GLU A 62 -2.25 9.31 -0.41
N ILE A 63 -1.74 9.26 -1.64
CA ILE A 63 -0.55 8.46 -1.96
C ILE A 63 0.68 9.00 -1.24
N GLN A 64 0.82 10.33 -1.17
CA GLN A 64 1.93 10.93 -0.43
C GLN A 64 1.88 10.56 1.05
N LEU A 65 0.71 10.54 1.64
CA LEU A 65 0.55 10.09 3.02
C LEU A 65 0.92 8.63 3.18
N MET A 66 0.49 7.79 2.23
CA MET A 66 0.86 6.37 2.25
C MET A 66 2.37 6.19 2.26
N ARG A 67 3.07 6.89 1.38
CA ARG A 67 4.53 6.80 1.29
C ARG A 67 5.19 7.25 2.58
N LYS A 68 4.72 8.35 3.15
CA LYS A 68 5.28 8.89 4.39
C LYS A 68 5.19 7.87 5.52
N TYR A 69 4.03 7.30 5.72
CA TYR A 69 3.84 6.37 6.83
C TYR A 69 4.40 4.99 6.55
N ALA A 70 4.39 4.54 5.30
CA ALA A 70 5.03 3.28 4.94
C ALA A 70 6.54 3.36 5.17
N ASN A 71 7.17 4.43 4.71
CA ASN A 71 8.62 4.59 4.89
C ASN A 71 9.02 4.74 6.36
N GLY A 72 8.14 5.32 7.18
CA GLY A 72 8.45 5.55 8.58
C GLY A 72 8.17 4.37 9.50
N PHE A 73 7.21 3.53 9.16
CA PHE A 73 6.69 2.54 10.10
C PHE A 73 6.50 1.14 9.55
N CYS A 74 6.66 0.92 8.26
CA CYS A 74 6.45 -0.40 7.67
C CYS A 74 7.78 -1.07 7.34
N LYS A 75 7.70 -2.38 7.11
CA LYS A 75 8.88 -3.17 6.76
C LYS A 75 9.22 -3.02 5.28
N PRO A 76 10.49 -3.25 4.92
CA PRO A 76 10.93 -3.09 3.52
C PRO A 76 10.11 -3.85 2.50
N PHE A 77 9.64 -5.05 2.81
CA PHE A 77 8.86 -5.81 1.82
C PHE A 77 7.56 -5.11 1.46
N PHE A 78 6.93 -4.44 2.41
CA PHE A 78 5.71 -3.70 2.14
C PHE A 78 5.98 -2.42 1.36
N ILE A 79 7.04 -1.70 1.73
CA ILE A 79 7.44 -0.48 1.03
C ILE A 79 7.73 -0.81 -0.44
N ASP A 80 8.45 -1.88 -0.68
CA ASP A 80 8.78 -2.34 -2.01
C ASP A 80 7.51 -2.68 -2.80
N ALA A 81 6.59 -3.41 -2.20
CA ALA A 81 5.33 -3.77 -2.84
C ALA A 81 4.51 -2.53 -3.20
N LEU A 82 4.43 -1.58 -2.30
CA LEU A 82 3.69 -0.34 -2.53
C LEU A 82 4.28 0.44 -3.68
N GLU A 83 5.61 0.62 -3.71
CA GLU A 83 6.26 1.39 -4.76
C GLU A 83 6.13 0.72 -6.12
N HIS A 84 6.23 -0.60 -6.19
CA HIS A 84 6.01 -1.31 -7.44
C HIS A 84 4.60 -1.13 -7.96
N THR A 85 3.63 -1.19 -7.08
CA THR A 85 2.23 -0.98 -7.45
C THR A 85 2.01 0.45 -7.95
N LEU A 86 2.59 1.42 -7.24
CA LEU A 86 2.46 2.83 -7.63
C LEU A 86 3.15 3.13 -8.95
N ALA A 87 4.21 2.43 -9.26
CA ALA A 87 4.92 2.59 -10.52
C ALA A 87 4.21 1.89 -11.68
N GLY A 88 3.18 1.08 -11.39
CA GLY A 88 2.45 0.35 -12.42
C GLY A 88 3.17 -0.87 -12.94
N ASN A 89 4.20 -1.33 -12.26
CA ASN A 89 5.01 -2.45 -12.72
C ASN A 89 4.28 -3.79 -12.64
N ASP A 90 3.26 -3.86 -11.85
CA ASP A 90 2.42 -5.05 -11.78
C ASP A 90 1.73 -5.35 -13.10
N ASP A 91 1.53 -4.32 -13.92
CA ASP A 91 0.93 -4.50 -15.23
C ASP A 91 1.93 -5.00 -16.25
N VAL A 92 3.12 -4.62 -16.03
CA VAL A 92 4.15 -4.85 -17.00
C VAL A 92 4.71 -6.21 -16.93
N SER A 93 4.79 -6.68 -15.97
CA SER A 93 5.35 -7.77 -15.77
C SER A 93 6.15 -8.34 -16.31
N PRO A 94 6.57 -8.45 -16.33
CA PRO A 94 7.36 -8.74 -16.44
C PRO A 94 8.06 -8.96 -16.86
N ALA A 95 7.96 -8.71 -17.17
CA ALA A 95 8.75 -9.02 -17.81
C ALA A 95 9.43 -9.56 -17.39
#